data_41a113666ce5a961bdc95a2ee116f9f1
#
_entry.id   41a113666ce5a961bdc95a2ee116f9f1
#
_cell.length_a   1.000
_cell.length_b   1.000
_cell.length_c   1.000
_cell.angle_alpha   90.00
_cell.angle_beta   90.00
_cell.angle_gamma   90.00
#
_symmetry.space_group_name_H-M   'P 1'
#
loop_
_entity.id
_entity.type
_entity.pdbx_description
1 polymer ?
#
loop_
_entity_poly.entity_id
_entity_poly.type
_entity_poly.pdbx_seq_one_letter_code
_entity_poly.pdbx_strand_id
1 'polypeptide(L)'
;MPTTAEHGPRRADVRAPLVVDASAIVTLLIDPGSAGDAVAARMRHATLLAPALMPFEVANVLRRRRSAGLLSTAEADLAHAELVELPVELWPWQATALRAWELGANLSTYDAAYIALAEETDAPLLTRDARLASASGVRARIELV
;
A
#
# COMPACT_ATOMS: atom_id res chain seq x y z
N MET A 1 -12.98 -51.45 11.93
CA MET A 1 -12.62 -50.24 12.63
C MET A 1 -12.15 -49.20 11.61
N PRO A 2 -12.90 -48.15 11.33
CA PRO A 2 -12.42 -47.09 10.42
C PRO A 2 -11.45 -46.17 11.17
N THR A 3 -10.27 -46.02 10.59
CA THR A 3 -9.22 -45.14 11.06
C THR A 3 -9.67 -43.66 10.90
N THR A 4 -9.85 -42.99 12.02
CA THR A 4 -10.15 -41.57 12.06
C THR A 4 -8.92 -40.81 11.55
N ALA A 5 -8.96 -40.26 10.34
CA ALA A 5 -7.98 -39.33 9.84
C ALA A 5 -8.11 -38.02 10.61
N GLU A 6 -7.19 -37.75 11.52
CA GLU A 6 -7.04 -36.47 12.19
C GLU A 6 -6.71 -35.42 11.13
N HIS A 7 -7.70 -34.61 10.81
CA HIS A 7 -7.47 -33.33 10.11
C HIS A 7 -6.83 -32.40 11.13
N GLY A 8 -5.49 -32.37 11.13
CA GLY A 8 -4.74 -31.31 11.79
C GLY A 8 -5.18 -29.93 11.26
N PRO A 9 -5.10 -28.87 12.09
CA PRO A 9 -5.50 -27.54 11.66
C PRO A 9 -4.72 -27.17 10.39
N ARG A 10 -5.45 -26.84 9.32
CA ARG A 10 -4.86 -26.29 8.10
C ARG A 10 -4.03 -25.09 8.54
N ARG A 11 -2.73 -25.07 8.19
CA ARG A 11 -1.89 -23.90 8.36
C ARG A 11 -2.64 -22.74 7.71
N ALA A 12 -3.03 -21.75 8.50
CA ALA A 12 -3.54 -20.52 7.97
C ALA A 12 -2.54 -20.06 6.91
N ASP A 13 -3.03 -19.76 5.72
CA ASP A 13 -2.22 -19.29 4.60
C ASP A 13 -1.65 -17.93 5.01
N VAL A 14 -0.46 -17.92 5.62
CA VAL A 14 0.19 -16.72 6.13
C VAL A 14 0.69 -15.95 4.92
N ARG A 15 -0.13 -15.01 4.47
CA ARG A 15 0.23 -14.13 3.37
C ARG A 15 1.38 -13.23 3.80
N ALA A 16 2.38 -13.10 2.94
CA ALA A 16 3.53 -12.23 3.21
C ALA A 16 3.08 -10.75 3.29
N PRO A 17 3.65 -9.96 4.21
CA PRO A 17 3.32 -8.55 4.31
C PRO A 17 3.84 -7.76 3.10
N LEU A 18 3.09 -6.74 2.71
CA LEU A 18 3.41 -5.82 1.64
C LEU A 18 2.93 -4.43 2.04
N VAL A 19 3.84 -3.49 2.17
CA VAL A 19 3.47 -2.09 2.35
C VAL A 19 3.10 -1.50 1.00
N VAL A 20 1.95 -0.83 0.92
CA VAL A 20 1.43 -0.25 -0.31
C VAL A 20 1.39 1.27 -0.22
N ASP A 21 2.07 1.94 -1.14
CA ASP A 21 2.05 3.39 -1.26
C ASP A 21 0.74 3.88 -1.90
N ALA A 22 0.34 5.10 -1.58
CA ALA A 22 -0.84 5.74 -2.16
C ALA A 22 -0.81 5.74 -3.70
N SER A 23 0.36 5.89 -4.33
CA SER A 23 0.50 5.84 -5.79
C SER A 23 0.10 4.49 -6.39
N ALA A 24 0.44 3.38 -5.72
CA ALA A 24 0.03 2.04 -6.13
C ALA A 24 -1.49 1.84 -5.95
N ILE A 25 -2.04 2.30 -4.82
CA ILE A 25 -3.49 2.22 -4.58
C ILE A 25 -4.29 3.05 -5.59
N VAL A 26 -3.87 4.27 -5.89
CA VAL A 26 -4.50 5.08 -6.95
C VAL A 26 -4.49 4.33 -8.28
N THR A 27 -3.36 3.75 -8.66
CA THR A 27 -3.26 2.96 -9.89
C THR A 27 -4.22 1.77 -9.90
N LEU A 28 -4.31 1.03 -8.78
CA LEU A 28 -5.26 -0.06 -8.63
C LEU A 28 -6.71 0.38 -8.88
N LEU A 29 -7.09 1.53 -8.33
CA LEU A 29 -8.48 1.99 -8.33
C LEU A 29 -8.94 2.62 -9.64
N ILE A 30 -8.04 3.26 -10.39
CA ILE A 30 -8.44 4.07 -11.53
C ILE A 30 -7.73 3.75 -12.86
N ASP A 31 -6.76 2.85 -12.87
CA ASP A 31 -6.09 2.45 -14.10
C ASP A 31 -6.64 1.11 -14.60
N PRO A 32 -7.43 1.11 -15.71
CA PRO A 32 -7.99 -0.12 -16.26
C PRO A 32 -6.99 -0.91 -17.12
N GLY A 33 -5.76 -0.42 -17.27
CA GLY A 33 -4.72 -1.00 -18.13
C GLY A 33 -3.75 -1.92 -17.40
N SER A 34 -2.66 -2.23 -18.08
CA SER A 34 -1.65 -3.17 -17.60
C SER A 34 -0.99 -2.78 -16.28
N ALA A 35 -0.89 -1.48 -15.97
CA ALA A 35 -0.34 -1.03 -14.71
C ALA A 35 -1.28 -1.35 -13.53
N GLY A 36 -2.58 -1.13 -13.69
CA GLY A 36 -3.59 -1.55 -12.71
C GLY A 36 -3.59 -3.05 -12.50
N ASP A 37 -3.51 -3.82 -13.59
CA ASP A 37 -3.43 -5.29 -13.54
C ASP A 37 -2.19 -5.78 -12.79
N ALA A 38 -1.04 -5.16 -13.02
CA ALA A 38 0.22 -5.50 -12.34
C ALA A 38 0.14 -5.24 -10.83
N VAL A 39 -0.43 -4.11 -10.43
CA VAL A 39 -0.66 -3.80 -9.01
C VAL A 39 -1.62 -4.82 -8.39
N ALA A 40 -2.74 -5.09 -9.04
CA ALA A 40 -3.73 -6.06 -8.57
C ALA A 40 -3.13 -7.45 -8.39
N ALA A 41 -2.34 -7.91 -9.36
CA ALA A 41 -1.66 -9.20 -9.31
C ALA A 41 -0.68 -9.28 -8.14
N ARG A 42 0.10 -8.22 -7.90
CA ARG A 42 1.08 -8.18 -6.80
C ARG A 42 0.42 -8.18 -5.42
N MET A 43 -0.72 -7.50 -5.29
CA MET A 43 -1.43 -7.37 -4.01
C MET A 43 -2.25 -8.60 -3.64
N ARG A 44 -2.67 -9.41 -4.61
CA ARG A 44 -3.69 -10.49 -4.45
C ARG A 44 -3.37 -11.48 -3.34
N HIS A 45 -2.10 -11.81 -3.13
CA HIS A 45 -1.65 -12.83 -2.19
C HIS A 45 -0.83 -12.26 -1.03
N ALA A 46 -0.95 -10.96 -0.78
CA ALA A 46 -0.24 -10.28 0.29
C ALA A 46 -1.19 -9.84 1.43
N THR A 47 -0.63 -9.69 2.62
CA THR A 47 -1.25 -8.92 3.70
C THR A 47 -0.85 -7.46 3.49
N LEU A 48 -1.83 -6.60 3.20
CA LEU A 48 -1.57 -5.22 2.82
C LEU A 48 -1.46 -4.34 4.07
N LEU A 49 -0.39 -3.57 4.14
CA LEU A 49 -0.09 -2.63 5.21
C LEU A 49 0.09 -1.23 4.63
N ALA A 50 -0.34 -0.21 5.34
CA ALA A 50 -0.04 1.17 5.00
C ALA A 50 -0.04 2.07 6.25
N PRO A 51 0.65 3.23 6.23
CA PRO A 51 0.46 4.25 7.25
C PRO A 51 -0.99 4.77 7.25
N ALA A 52 -1.48 5.20 8.41
CA ALA A 52 -2.84 5.72 8.56
C ALA A 52 -3.16 6.93 7.67
N LEU A 53 -2.15 7.62 7.16
CA LEU A 53 -2.29 8.74 6.21
C LEU A 53 -2.67 8.30 4.79
N MET A 54 -2.46 7.03 4.41
CA MET A 54 -2.66 6.56 3.04
C MET A 54 -4.05 6.85 2.46
N PRO A 55 -5.17 6.58 3.14
CA PRO A 55 -6.49 6.89 2.59
C PRO A 55 -6.70 8.39 2.31
N PHE A 56 -6.12 9.26 3.12
CA PHE A 56 -6.17 10.71 2.90
C PHE A 56 -5.45 11.12 1.63
N GLU A 57 -4.27 10.57 1.38
CA GLU A 57 -3.52 10.85 0.16
C GLU A 57 -4.27 10.36 -1.08
N VAL A 58 -4.78 9.13 -1.05
CA VAL A 58 -5.56 8.57 -2.16
C VAL A 58 -6.80 9.41 -2.43
N ALA A 59 -7.59 9.72 -1.40
CA ALA A 59 -8.79 10.54 -1.54
C ALA A 59 -8.48 11.94 -2.12
N ASN A 60 -7.37 12.54 -1.73
CA ASN A 60 -6.92 13.81 -2.29
C ASN A 60 -6.57 13.71 -3.77
N VAL A 61 -5.93 12.63 -4.20
CA VAL A 61 -5.64 12.39 -5.62
C VAL A 61 -6.95 12.23 -6.42
N LEU A 62 -7.89 11.43 -5.93
CA LEU A 62 -9.20 11.24 -6.58
C LEU A 62 -9.95 12.57 -6.74
N ARG A 63 -9.98 13.39 -5.69
CA ARG A 63 -10.59 14.73 -5.73
C ARG A 63 -9.93 15.66 -6.75
N ARG A 64 -8.61 15.71 -6.78
CA ARG A 64 -7.88 16.54 -7.75
C ARG A 64 -8.16 16.10 -9.18
N ARG A 65 -8.17 14.79 -9.45
CA ARG A 65 -8.46 14.26 -10.79
C ARG A 65 -9.89 14.54 -11.22
N ARG A 66 -10.85 14.41 -10.31
CA ARG A 66 -12.25 14.81 -10.57
C ARG A 66 -12.35 16.30 -10.89
N SER A 67 -11.75 17.16 -10.09
CA SER A 67 -11.78 18.62 -10.30
C SER A 67 -11.09 19.03 -11.60
N ALA A 68 -10.08 18.29 -12.04
CA ALA A 68 -9.39 18.51 -13.31
C ALA A 68 -10.13 17.90 -14.52
N GLY A 69 -11.27 17.25 -14.32
CA GLY A 69 -12.02 16.59 -15.39
C GLY A 69 -11.38 15.30 -15.91
N LEU A 70 -10.40 14.74 -15.21
CA LEU A 70 -9.72 13.50 -15.54
C LEU A 70 -10.46 12.25 -15.04
N LEU A 71 -11.39 12.43 -14.12
CA LEU A 71 -12.36 11.44 -13.66
C LEU A 71 -13.73 12.10 -13.62
N SER A 72 -14.76 11.38 -14.05
CA SER A 72 -16.14 11.77 -13.79
C SER A 72 -16.45 11.67 -12.29
N THR A 73 -17.53 12.31 -11.85
CA THR A 73 -18.00 12.17 -10.46
C THR A 73 -18.27 10.70 -10.12
N ALA A 74 -18.95 9.97 -11.00
CA ALA A 74 -19.27 8.57 -10.79
C ALA A 74 -18.03 7.68 -10.65
N GLU A 75 -17.01 7.88 -11.49
CA GLU A 75 -15.73 7.15 -11.40
C GLU A 75 -14.99 7.46 -10.10
N ALA A 76 -14.95 8.73 -9.69
CA ALA A 76 -14.30 9.13 -8.45
C ALA A 76 -15.04 8.55 -7.22
N ASP A 77 -16.37 8.57 -7.22
CA ASP A 77 -17.18 8.03 -6.12
C ASP A 77 -17.05 6.51 -6.02
N LEU A 78 -17.00 5.81 -7.15
CA LEU A 78 -16.76 4.36 -7.17
C LEU A 78 -15.36 4.04 -6.63
N ALA A 79 -14.33 4.71 -7.11
CA ALA A 79 -12.96 4.52 -6.63
C ALA A 79 -12.83 4.79 -5.14
N HIS A 80 -13.52 5.82 -4.61
CA HIS A 80 -13.55 6.09 -3.17
C HIS A 80 -14.27 4.98 -2.38
N ALA A 81 -15.39 4.46 -2.88
CA ALA A 81 -16.08 3.34 -2.25
C ALA A 81 -15.19 2.09 -2.20
N GLU A 82 -14.49 1.77 -3.28
CA GLU A 82 -13.52 0.68 -3.32
C GLU A 82 -12.35 0.89 -2.35
N LEU A 83 -11.85 2.13 -2.21
CA LEU A 83 -10.82 2.47 -1.23
C LEU A 83 -11.26 2.14 0.20
N VAL A 84 -12.51 2.46 0.54
CA VAL A 84 -13.06 2.19 1.90
C VAL A 84 -13.13 0.70 2.18
N GLU A 85 -13.40 -0.13 1.17
CA GLU A 85 -13.52 -1.58 1.31
C GLU A 85 -12.18 -2.35 1.16
N LEU A 86 -11.10 -1.66 0.79
CA LEU A 86 -9.79 -2.32 0.65
C LEU A 86 -9.31 -2.89 2.00
N PRO A 87 -8.93 -4.19 2.02
CA PRO A 87 -8.47 -4.84 3.24
C PRO A 87 -7.00 -4.47 3.54
N VAL A 88 -6.73 -3.20 3.81
CA VAL A 88 -5.42 -2.69 4.18
C VAL A 88 -5.38 -2.42 5.68
N GLU A 89 -4.41 -3.00 6.36
CA GLU A 89 -4.14 -2.71 7.77
C GLU A 89 -3.42 -1.37 7.89
N LEU A 90 -4.06 -0.41 8.56
CA LEU A 90 -3.53 0.95 8.74
C LEU A 90 -2.75 1.07 10.05
N TRP A 91 -1.51 1.50 9.95
CA TRP A 91 -0.61 1.66 11.08
C TRP A 91 -0.56 3.11 11.56
N PRO A 92 -0.65 3.36 12.87
CA PRO A 92 -0.64 4.71 13.41
C PRO A 92 0.75 5.35 13.31
N TRP A 93 0.79 6.69 13.30
CA TRP A 93 2.02 7.47 13.29
C TRP A 93 3.05 7.01 14.33
N GLN A 94 2.61 6.70 15.54
CA GLN A 94 3.47 6.31 16.65
C GLN A 94 4.35 5.09 16.36
N ALA A 95 3.89 4.19 15.49
CA ALA A 95 4.64 3.01 15.12
C ALA A 95 5.88 3.31 14.26
N THR A 96 5.88 4.43 13.53
CA THR A 96 6.92 4.76 12.55
C THR A 96 7.61 6.11 12.81
N ALA A 97 7.14 6.87 13.79
CA ALA A 97 7.50 8.27 14.00
C ALA A 97 9.00 8.52 14.12
N LEU A 98 9.71 7.73 14.92
CA LEU A 98 11.16 7.92 15.13
C LEU A 98 11.94 7.69 13.84
N ARG A 99 11.68 6.57 13.15
CA ARG A 99 12.38 6.26 11.92
C ARG A 99 12.02 7.21 10.78
N ALA A 100 10.75 7.59 10.67
CA ALA A 100 10.32 8.59 9.69
C ALA A 100 11.01 9.94 9.90
N TRP A 101 11.21 10.34 11.15
CA TRP A 101 11.94 11.56 11.47
C TRP A 101 13.42 11.50 11.05
N GLU A 102 14.09 10.38 11.29
CA GLU A 102 15.48 10.14 10.88
C GLU A 102 15.67 10.21 9.35
N LEU A 103 14.67 9.76 8.59
CA LEU A 103 14.68 9.79 7.13
C LEU A 103 14.39 11.17 6.52
N GLY A 104 14.05 12.16 7.34
CA GLY A 104 13.53 13.46 6.92
C GLY A 104 14.51 14.36 6.17
N ALA A 105 15.80 14.02 6.09
CA ALA A 105 16.79 14.84 5.36
C ALA A 105 16.53 14.87 3.85
N ASN A 106 15.99 13.79 3.28
CA ASN A 106 15.85 13.61 1.82
C ASN A 106 14.41 13.25 1.39
N LEU A 107 13.50 13.09 2.33
CA LEU A 107 12.14 12.63 2.10
C LEU A 107 11.15 13.53 2.83
N SER A 108 9.96 13.69 2.25
CA SER A 108 8.84 14.23 3.00
C SER A 108 8.48 13.29 4.16
N THR A 109 7.86 13.82 5.20
CA THR A 109 7.37 12.99 6.31
C THR A 109 6.39 11.91 5.83
N TYR A 110 5.59 12.20 4.80
CA TYR A 110 4.66 11.25 4.19
C TYR A 110 5.40 10.07 3.55
N ASP A 111 6.37 10.34 2.67
CA ASP A 111 7.20 9.31 2.03
C ASP A 111 7.99 8.52 3.06
N ALA A 112 8.57 9.20 4.05
CA ALA A 112 9.32 8.59 5.14
C ALA A 112 8.46 7.63 5.98
N ALA A 113 7.17 7.90 6.17
CA ALA A 113 6.27 7.02 6.92
C ALA A 113 6.08 5.66 6.22
N TYR A 114 5.95 5.62 4.89
CA TYR A 114 5.86 4.37 4.14
C TYR A 114 7.15 3.55 4.25
N ILE A 115 8.29 4.20 4.08
CA ILE A 115 9.60 3.55 4.19
C ILE A 115 9.83 3.01 5.60
N ALA A 116 9.56 3.83 6.62
CA ALA A 116 9.69 3.42 8.01
C ALA A 116 8.81 2.21 8.35
N LEU A 117 7.58 2.17 7.82
CA LEU A 117 6.69 1.02 8.01
C LEU A 117 7.24 -0.23 7.32
N ALA A 118 7.75 -0.11 6.10
CA ALA A 118 8.35 -1.22 5.38
C ALA A 118 9.57 -1.79 6.12
N GLU A 119 10.42 -0.92 6.67
CA GLU A 119 11.56 -1.34 7.48
C GLU A 119 11.14 -2.00 8.80
N GLU A 120 10.15 -1.44 9.51
CA GLU A 120 9.65 -1.98 10.78
C GLU A 120 9.02 -3.37 10.63
N THR A 121 8.35 -3.60 9.52
CA THR A 121 7.64 -4.87 9.24
C THR A 121 8.46 -5.85 8.41
N ASP A 122 9.70 -5.49 8.03
CA ASP A 122 10.54 -6.24 7.09
C ASP A 122 9.79 -6.61 5.80
N ALA A 123 8.90 -5.72 5.36
CA ALA A 123 8.08 -5.90 4.18
C ALA A 123 8.61 -5.07 3.00
N PRO A 124 8.45 -5.52 1.75
CA PRO A 124 8.70 -4.65 0.61
C PRO A 124 7.67 -3.52 0.53
N LEU A 125 8.06 -2.40 -0.04
CA LEU A 125 7.20 -1.26 -0.34
C LEU A 125 6.86 -1.25 -1.83
N LEU A 126 5.58 -1.43 -2.16
CA LEU A 126 5.07 -1.32 -3.51
C LEU A 126 4.73 0.14 -3.83
N THR A 127 5.37 0.71 -4.84
CA THR A 127 5.19 2.11 -5.21
C THR A 127 5.36 2.33 -6.72
N ARG A 128 4.86 3.45 -7.21
CA ARG A 128 5.15 3.98 -8.56
C ARG A 128 6.18 5.11 -8.54
N ASP A 129 6.64 5.50 -7.36
CA ASP A 129 7.60 6.59 -7.21
C ASP A 129 9.04 6.07 -7.20
N ALA A 130 9.72 6.15 -8.34
CA ALA A 130 11.11 5.73 -8.48
C ALA A 130 12.09 6.51 -7.58
N ARG A 131 11.72 7.72 -7.12
CA ARG A 131 12.57 8.52 -6.22
C ARG A 131 12.79 7.81 -4.89
N LEU A 132 11.81 7.04 -4.42
CA LEU A 132 11.92 6.29 -3.17
C LEU A 132 12.99 5.20 -3.25
N ALA A 133 13.18 4.58 -4.42
CA ALA A 133 14.19 3.55 -4.62
C ALA A 133 15.64 4.09 -4.56
N SER A 134 15.83 5.38 -4.82
CA SER A 134 17.13 6.04 -4.84
C SER A 134 17.42 6.93 -3.64
N ALA A 135 16.48 7.05 -2.70
CA ALA A 135 16.64 7.89 -1.53
C ALA A 135 17.73 7.35 -0.59
N SER A 136 18.63 8.22 -0.13
CA SER A 136 19.71 7.81 0.77
C SER A 136 19.18 7.44 2.16
N GLY A 137 19.84 6.48 2.80
CA GLY A 137 19.47 6.01 4.14
C GLY A 137 18.29 5.03 4.18
N VAL A 138 17.65 4.74 3.04
CA VAL A 138 16.57 3.77 2.93
C VAL A 138 17.13 2.35 2.97
N ARG A 139 16.57 1.54 3.88
CA ARG A 139 16.90 0.11 4.04
C ARG A 139 15.80 -0.80 3.52
N ALA A 140 14.61 -0.24 3.29
CA ALA A 140 13.47 -0.98 2.78
C ALA A 140 13.72 -1.47 1.36
N ARG A 141 13.18 -2.64 1.05
CA ARG A 141 13.12 -3.17 -0.30
C ARG A 141 12.00 -2.47 -1.07
N ILE A 142 12.34 -1.78 -2.16
CA ILE A 142 11.37 -1.03 -2.97
C ILE A 142 11.02 -1.85 -4.22
N GLU A 143 9.74 -2.09 -4.43
CA GLU A 143 9.19 -2.71 -5.63
C GLU A 143 8.46 -1.65 -6.46
N LEU A 144 8.95 -1.39 -7.66
CA LEU A 144 8.34 -0.46 -8.61
C LEU A 144 7.33 -1.19 -9.51
N VAL A 145 6.17 -0.55 -9.77
CA VAL A 145 5.11 -1.05 -10.66
C VAL A 145 4.70 -0.02 -11.69
#